data_a1bbb57aa105e617930aa2b7212adc1f
#
_entry.id   a1bbb57aa105e617930aa2b7212adc1f
#
_cell.length_a   1.000
_cell.length_b   1.000
_cell.length_c   1.000
_cell.angle_alpha   90.00
_cell.angle_beta   90.00
_cell.angle_gamma   90.00
#
_symmetry.space_group_name_H-M   'P 1'
#
loop_
_entity.id
_entity.type
_entity.pdbx_description
1 polymer ?
#
loop_
_entity_poly.entity_id
_entity_poly.type
_entity_poly.pdbx_seq_one_letter_code
_entity_poly.pdbx_strand_id
1 'polypeptide(L)'
;MEHILVSDIMTREPININPETNLLECARKMVKKKTGSLVLAEKNKLVGMISRHDVLWALIKKSKSSLSSIKAKDISPKKILTIKPSATLDEAIKKMKSSKFERLPVVENNKLVGIITIKDILNFHPEIYPELEEFAKIREESNKLKLVKKAKEKELSREGICEECGHQEILYKVNGMLICESCRD
;
A
#
# COMPACT_ATOMS: atom_id res chain seq x y z
N MET A 1 -13.06 -22.66 -19.33
CA MET A 1 -12.73 -21.21 -19.36
C MET A 1 -11.41 -21.08 -20.11
N GLU A 2 -11.37 -20.27 -21.17
CA GLU A 2 -10.10 -19.96 -21.83
C GLU A 2 -9.16 -19.38 -20.76
N HIS A 3 -7.94 -19.91 -20.71
CA HIS A 3 -6.93 -19.46 -19.73
C HIS A 3 -6.36 -18.12 -20.20
N ILE A 4 -7.03 -17.01 -19.83
CA ILE A 4 -6.55 -15.67 -20.12
C ILE A 4 -5.31 -15.46 -19.28
N LEU A 5 -4.22 -15.06 -19.94
CA LEU A 5 -2.94 -14.79 -19.31
C LEU A 5 -2.82 -13.28 -18.98
N VAL A 6 -1.98 -12.97 -18.01
CA VAL A 6 -1.64 -11.60 -17.68
C VAL A 6 -1.08 -10.85 -18.89
N SER A 7 -0.30 -11.52 -19.74
CA SER A 7 0.26 -10.96 -20.98
C SER A 7 -0.78 -10.45 -21.96
N ASP A 8 -2.01 -10.97 -21.91
CA ASP A 8 -3.07 -10.67 -22.87
C ASP A 8 -3.75 -9.32 -22.57
N ILE A 9 -3.80 -8.96 -21.28
CA ILE A 9 -4.51 -7.76 -20.82
C ILE A 9 -3.63 -6.71 -20.14
N MET A 10 -2.38 -7.03 -19.80
CA MET A 10 -1.48 -6.09 -19.14
C MET A 10 -1.21 -4.85 -20.01
N THR A 11 -1.02 -3.71 -19.38
CA THR A 11 -0.43 -2.56 -20.05
C THR A 11 1.05 -2.82 -20.29
N ARG A 12 1.45 -2.93 -21.56
CA ARG A 12 2.85 -3.00 -21.97
C ARG A 12 3.46 -1.60 -21.86
N GLU A 13 4.76 -1.51 -21.60
CA GLU A 13 5.48 -0.23 -21.43
C GLU A 13 4.89 0.65 -20.31
N PRO A 14 4.88 0.17 -19.06
CA PRO A 14 4.37 0.96 -17.95
C PRO A 14 5.16 2.26 -17.81
N ILE A 15 4.49 3.30 -17.29
CA ILE A 15 5.15 4.57 -17.04
C ILE A 15 6.22 4.36 -15.95
N ASN A 16 7.47 4.38 -16.37
CA ASN A 16 8.60 4.22 -15.50
C ASN A 16 9.35 5.54 -15.25
N ILE A 17 10.09 5.56 -14.15
CA ILE A 17 10.96 6.65 -13.75
C ILE A 17 12.26 6.10 -13.18
N ASN A 18 13.29 6.93 -13.19
CA ASN A 18 14.53 6.62 -12.48
C ASN A 18 14.28 6.64 -10.97
N PRO A 19 14.84 5.68 -10.19
CA PRO A 19 14.73 5.67 -8.72
C PRO A 19 15.22 6.96 -8.03
N GLU A 20 16.15 7.68 -8.65
CA GLU A 20 16.70 8.95 -8.15
C GLU A 20 15.80 10.17 -8.43
N THR A 21 14.71 9.99 -9.20
CA THR A 21 13.76 11.08 -9.49
C THR A 21 13.13 11.59 -8.18
N ASN A 22 13.04 12.91 -8.02
CA ASN A 22 12.43 13.49 -6.81
C ASN A 22 10.90 13.40 -6.84
N LEU A 23 10.28 13.47 -5.66
CA LEU A 23 8.83 13.27 -5.52
C LEU A 23 8.00 14.36 -6.18
N LEU A 24 8.51 15.58 -6.32
CA LEU A 24 7.80 16.65 -7.03
C LEU A 24 7.63 16.31 -8.51
N GLU A 25 8.70 15.83 -9.15
CA GLU A 25 8.64 15.36 -10.54
C GLU A 25 7.76 14.14 -10.69
N CYS A 26 7.80 13.21 -9.72
CA CYS A 26 6.91 12.05 -9.69
C CYS A 26 5.44 12.49 -9.65
N ALA A 27 5.09 13.42 -8.77
CA ALA A 27 3.75 13.96 -8.66
C ALA A 27 3.30 14.65 -9.95
N ARG A 28 4.15 15.51 -10.54
CA ARG A 28 3.88 16.17 -11.84
C ARG A 28 3.64 15.13 -12.94
N LYS A 29 4.44 14.06 -12.99
CA LYS A 29 4.30 12.99 -13.98
C LYS A 29 3.01 12.21 -13.78
N MET A 30 2.62 11.92 -12.53
CA MET A 30 1.34 11.28 -12.21
C MET A 30 0.15 12.11 -12.70
N VAL A 31 0.16 13.42 -12.44
CA VAL A 31 -0.90 14.34 -12.87
C VAL A 31 -0.94 14.44 -14.40
N LYS A 32 0.21 14.70 -15.04
CA LYS A 32 0.29 14.86 -16.51
C LYS A 32 -0.14 13.60 -17.26
N LYS A 33 0.22 12.41 -16.73
CA LYS A 33 -0.10 11.12 -17.37
C LYS A 33 -1.40 10.50 -16.84
N LYS A 34 -2.13 11.19 -15.95
CA LYS A 34 -3.38 10.72 -15.32
C LYS A 34 -3.24 9.31 -14.71
N THR A 35 -2.08 9.02 -14.11
CA THR A 35 -1.80 7.73 -13.47
C THR A 35 -1.71 7.84 -11.97
N GLY A 36 -2.18 6.81 -11.26
CA GLY A 36 -2.08 6.74 -9.79
C GLY A 36 -0.79 6.12 -9.27
N SER A 37 0.13 5.70 -10.15
CA SER A 37 1.43 5.11 -9.75
C SER A 37 2.47 5.23 -10.85
N LEU A 38 3.74 5.12 -10.43
CA LEU A 38 4.90 5.07 -11.30
C LEU A 38 5.77 3.88 -10.90
N VAL A 39 6.30 3.20 -11.89
CA VAL A 39 7.26 2.10 -11.65
C VAL A 39 8.66 2.69 -11.63
N LEU A 40 9.46 2.30 -10.64
CA LEU A 40 10.86 2.64 -10.53
C LEU A 40 11.66 1.56 -11.27
N ALA A 41 12.30 1.91 -12.36
CA ALA A 41 13.11 0.97 -13.13
C ALA A 41 14.47 1.57 -13.46
N GLU A 42 15.49 0.71 -13.42
CA GLU A 42 16.84 1.01 -13.84
C GLU A 42 17.27 -0.03 -14.86
N LYS A 43 17.64 0.40 -16.08
CA LYS A 43 18.01 -0.50 -17.19
C LYS A 43 16.98 -1.63 -17.40
N ASN A 44 15.69 -1.29 -17.40
CA ASN A 44 14.54 -2.21 -17.46
C ASN A 44 14.42 -3.20 -16.29
N LYS A 45 15.24 -3.09 -15.25
CA LYS A 45 15.09 -3.86 -14.03
C LYS A 45 14.16 -3.14 -13.06
N LEU A 46 13.16 -3.84 -12.55
CA LEU A 46 12.26 -3.31 -11.52
C LEU A 46 13.04 -3.05 -10.23
N VAL A 47 13.02 -1.82 -9.75
CA VAL A 47 13.66 -1.40 -8.49
C VAL A 47 12.62 -1.05 -7.43
N GLY A 48 11.49 -0.50 -7.85
CA GLY A 48 10.47 -0.04 -6.92
C GLY A 48 9.15 0.32 -7.62
N MET A 49 8.20 0.76 -6.81
CA MET A 49 6.97 1.37 -7.29
C MET A 49 6.48 2.36 -6.25
N ILE A 50 6.01 3.52 -6.70
CA ILE A 50 5.36 4.52 -5.85
C ILE A 50 3.96 4.82 -6.35
N SER A 51 3.08 5.08 -5.41
CA SER A 51 1.70 5.49 -5.66
C SER A 51 1.47 6.94 -5.24
N ARG A 52 0.33 7.51 -5.66
CA ARG A 52 -0.14 8.82 -5.17
C ARG A 52 -0.29 8.84 -3.64
N HIS A 53 -0.64 7.71 -3.02
CA HIS A 53 -0.74 7.60 -1.57
C HIS A 53 0.64 7.77 -0.90
N ASP A 54 1.70 7.21 -1.49
CA ASP A 54 3.07 7.34 -0.96
C ASP A 54 3.55 8.79 -1.04
N VAL A 55 3.19 9.52 -2.11
CA VAL A 55 3.48 10.96 -2.24
C VAL A 55 2.73 11.76 -1.16
N LEU A 56 1.44 11.49 -0.93
CA LEU A 56 0.66 12.14 0.13
C LEU A 56 1.21 11.79 1.52
N TRP A 57 1.58 10.53 1.74
CA TRP A 57 2.21 10.10 2.98
C TRP A 57 3.52 10.86 3.25
N ALA A 58 4.36 11.02 2.22
CA ALA A 58 5.60 11.77 2.33
C ALA A 58 5.36 13.24 2.69
N LEU A 59 4.34 13.89 2.11
CA LEU A 59 3.95 15.26 2.46
C LEU A 59 3.60 15.40 3.94
N ILE A 60 2.90 14.42 4.52
CA ILE A 60 2.48 14.46 5.92
C ILE A 60 3.65 14.14 6.86
N LYS A 61 4.39 13.06 6.58
CA LYS A 61 5.42 12.53 7.48
C LYS A 61 6.77 13.24 7.37
N LYS A 62 7.07 13.78 6.19
CA LYS A 62 8.30 14.54 5.93
C LYS A 62 8.01 16.02 5.68
N SER A 63 7.05 16.59 6.41
CA SER A 63 6.58 17.97 6.25
C SER A 63 7.66 19.04 6.35
N LYS A 64 8.78 18.74 7.03
CA LYS A 64 9.96 19.62 7.11
C LYS A 64 10.87 19.57 5.87
N SER A 65 10.65 18.61 4.95
CA SER A 65 11.46 18.43 3.75
C SER A 65 10.64 18.78 2.50
N SER A 66 11.26 19.46 1.54
CA SER A 66 10.60 19.70 0.25
C SER A 66 10.47 18.40 -0.54
N LEU A 67 9.36 18.24 -1.28
CA LEU A 67 9.20 17.10 -2.20
C LEU A 67 10.32 17.01 -3.25
N SER A 68 10.97 18.13 -3.56
CA SER A 68 12.10 18.17 -4.49
C SER A 68 13.39 17.57 -3.91
N SER A 69 13.50 17.45 -2.58
CA SER A 69 14.67 16.85 -1.91
C SER A 69 14.50 15.35 -1.61
N ILE A 70 13.29 14.80 -1.73
CA ILE A 70 13.00 13.40 -1.40
C ILE A 70 13.02 12.59 -2.70
N LYS A 71 13.81 11.52 -2.75
CA LYS A 71 13.90 10.63 -3.91
C LYS A 71 12.81 9.55 -3.89
N ALA A 72 12.37 9.13 -5.06
CA ALA A 72 11.32 8.10 -5.20
C ALA A 72 11.71 6.78 -4.51
N LYS A 73 12.98 6.37 -4.61
CA LYS A 73 13.51 5.15 -3.95
C LYS A 73 13.37 5.18 -2.44
N ASP A 74 13.45 6.37 -1.81
CA ASP A 74 13.42 6.52 -0.36
C ASP A 74 12.02 6.31 0.24
N ILE A 75 10.99 6.37 -0.62
CA ILE A 75 9.57 6.20 -0.26
C ILE A 75 9.01 4.87 -0.76
N SER A 76 9.64 4.30 -1.79
CA SER A 76 9.19 3.03 -2.36
C SER A 76 9.23 1.90 -1.34
N PRO A 77 8.18 1.07 -1.24
CA PRO A 77 8.20 -0.14 -0.42
C PRO A 77 9.37 -1.05 -0.79
N LYS A 78 10.04 -1.62 0.21
CA LYS A 78 11.19 -2.53 0.01
C LYS A 78 10.80 -3.85 -0.66
N LYS A 79 9.57 -4.34 -0.40
CA LYS A 79 9.03 -5.56 -1.03
C LYS A 79 8.01 -5.17 -2.08
N ILE A 80 8.30 -5.51 -3.32
CA ILE A 80 7.41 -5.28 -4.45
C ILE A 80 6.85 -6.63 -4.85
N LEU A 81 5.53 -6.71 -4.87
CA LEU A 81 4.84 -7.88 -5.36
C LEU A 81 4.77 -7.80 -6.88
N THR A 82 5.27 -8.82 -7.55
CA THR A 82 5.30 -8.93 -9.02
C THR A 82 4.54 -10.15 -9.50
N ILE A 83 4.23 -10.21 -10.78
CA ILE A 83 3.62 -11.38 -11.43
C ILE A 83 4.33 -11.66 -12.75
N LYS A 84 4.26 -12.91 -13.21
CA LYS A 84 4.80 -13.31 -14.52
C LYS A 84 3.77 -13.02 -15.63
N PRO A 85 4.21 -12.74 -16.87
CA PRO A 85 3.27 -12.58 -18.00
C PRO A 85 2.51 -13.86 -18.33
N SER A 86 3.10 -15.04 -18.04
CA SER A 86 2.49 -16.35 -18.22
C SER A 86 1.52 -16.77 -17.10
N ALA A 87 1.37 -15.96 -16.06
CA ALA A 87 0.40 -16.24 -14.99
C ALA A 87 -1.03 -16.03 -15.50
N THR A 88 -1.96 -16.77 -14.90
CA THR A 88 -3.38 -16.63 -15.22
C THR A 88 -4.00 -15.38 -14.59
N LEU A 89 -5.13 -14.94 -15.12
CA LEU A 89 -5.87 -13.83 -14.56
C LEU A 89 -6.34 -14.12 -13.12
N ASP A 90 -6.77 -15.36 -12.85
CA ASP A 90 -7.17 -15.79 -11.52
C ASP A 90 -6.02 -15.70 -10.50
N GLU A 91 -4.80 -16.05 -10.91
CA GLU A 91 -3.61 -15.88 -10.08
C GLU A 91 -3.33 -14.40 -9.78
N ALA A 92 -3.50 -13.52 -10.78
CA ALA A 92 -3.34 -12.09 -10.59
C ALA A 92 -4.36 -11.55 -9.58
N ILE A 93 -5.65 -11.92 -9.74
CA ILE A 93 -6.73 -11.54 -8.84
C ILE A 93 -6.47 -12.04 -7.41
N LYS A 94 -6.16 -13.33 -7.23
CA LYS A 94 -5.83 -13.91 -5.92
C LYS A 94 -4.66 -13.15 -5.26
N LYS A 95 -3.64 -12.82 -6.04
CA LYS A 95 -2.46 -12.12 -5.55
C LYS A 95 -2.76 -10.67 -5.15
N MET A 96 -3.57 -9.95 -5.95
CA MET A 96 -4.06 -8.61 -5.61
C MET A 96 -4.93 -8.64 -4.35
N LYS A 97 -5.83 -9.61 -4.24
CA LYS A 97 -6.71 -9.82 -3.09
C LYS A 97 -5.92 -10.06 -1.80
N SER A 98 -5.03 -11.03 -1.78
CA SER A 98 -4.25 -11.41 -0.57
C SER A 98 -3.32 -10.30 -0.10
N SER A 99 -2.75 -9.53 -1.02
CA SER A 99 -1.81 -8.46 -0.72
C SER A 99 -2.46 -7.08 -0.54
N LYS A 100 -3.75 -6.93 -0.88
CA LYS A 100 -4.49 -5.67 -0.90
C LYS A 100 -3.87 -4.62 -1.85
N PHE A 101 -3.22 -5.07 -2.91
CA PHE A 101 -2.69 -4.22 -3.97
C PHE A 101 -3.58 -4.26 -5.21
N GLU A 102 -3.86 -3.10 -5.77
CA GLU A 102 -4.70 -2.93 -6.96
C GLU A 102 -3.92 -3.03 -8.27
N ARG A 103 -2.62 -3.27 -8.18
CA ARG A 103 -1.71 -3.32 -9.34
C ARG A 103 -0.48 -4.14 -9.05
N LEU A 104 -0.02 -4.87 -10.06
CA LEU A 104 1.17 -5.70 -9.99
C LEU A 104 2.08 -5.39 -11.19
N PRO A 105 3.35 -5.01 -10.97
CA PRO A 105 4.34 -5.02 -12.03
C PRO A 105 4.49 -6.43 -12.60
N VAL A 106 4.53 -6.52 -13.92
CA VAL A 106 4.75 -7.78 -14.64
C VAL A 106 6.22 -7.88 -14.98
N VAL A 107 6.85 -8.96 -14.51
CA VAL A 107 8.30 -9.16 -14.64
C VAL A 107 8.58 -10.52 -15.27
N GLU A 108 9.44 -10.51 -16.27
CA GLU A 108 9.97 -11.70 -16.92
C GLU A 108 11.49 -11.61 -17.01
N ASN A 109 12.19 -12.68 -16.64
CA ASN A 109 13.66 -12.75 -16.66
C ASN A 109 14.33 -11.54 -15.98
N ASN A 110 13.81 -11.13 -14.81
CA ASN A 110 14.24 -9.94 -14.07
C ASN A 110 14.03 -8.59 -14.80
N LYS A 111 13.29 -8.56 -15.91
CA LYS A 111 12.97 -7.35 -16.64
C LYS A 111 11.51 -6.98 -16.46
N LEU A 112 11.24 -5.70 -16.29
CA LEU A 112 9.89 -5.15 -16.29
C LEU A 112 9.35 -5.21 -17.72
N VAL A 113 8.24 -5.94 -17.91
CA VAL A 113 7.60 -6.10 -19.24
C VAL A 113 6.20 -5.48 -19.28
N GLY A 114 5.63 -5.16 -18.14
CA GLY A 114 4.29 -4.57 -18.08
C GLY A 114 3.83 -4.24 -16.67
N ILE A 115 2.59 -3.81 -16.60
CA ILE A 115 1.83 -3.65 -15.35
C ILE A 115 0.40 -4.12 -15.59
N ILE A 116 -0.16 -4.87 -14.63
CA ILE A 116 -1.57 -5.23 -14.62
C ILE A 116 -2.26 -4.57 -13.43
N THR A 117 -3.44 -4.02 -13.66
CA THR A 117 -4.24 -3.35 -12.62
C THR A 117 -5.64 -3.97 -12.55
N ILE A 118 -6.33 -3.76 -11.40
CA ILE A 118 -7.75 -4.15 -11.27
C ILE A 118 -8.59 -3.51 -12.39
N LYS A 119 -8.26 -2.27 -12.81
CA LYS A 119 -8.97 -1.61 -13.91
C LYS A 119 -8.83 -2.35 -15.24
N ASP A 120 -7.63 -2.87 -15.54
CA ASP A 120 -7.41 -3.66 -16.77
C ASP A 120 -8.24 -4.94 -16.72
N ILE A 121 -8.27 -5.61 -15.56
CA ILE A 121 -9.06 -6.81 -15.33
C ILE A 121 -10.55 -6.53 -15.52
N LEU A 122 -11.09 -5.47 -14.92
CA LEU A 122 -12.50 -5.10 -15.02
C LEU A 122 -12.90 -4.65 -16.43
N ASN A 123 -12.01 -4.02 -17.16
CA ASN A 123 -12.28 -3.66 -18.55
C ASN A 123 -12.42 -4.89 -19.45
N PHE A 124 -11.76 -5.98 -19.12
CA PHE A 124 -11.76 -7.23 -19.89
C PHE A 124 -12.82 -8.22 -19.38
N HIS A 125 -13.04 -8.27 -18.07
CA HIS A 125 -14.00 -9.14 -17.38
C HIS A 125 -14.86 -8.34 -16.38
N PRO A 126 -15.84 -7.56 -16.88
CA PRO A 126 -16.70 -6.76 -16.01
C PRO A 126 -17.57 -7.60 -15.06
N GLU A 127 -17.82 -8.87 -15.38
CA GLU A 127 -18.58 -9.80 -14.53
C GLU A 127 -17.90 -10.10 -13.18
N ILE A 128 -16.61 -9.85 -13.05
CA ILE A 128 -15.87 -10.01 -11.77
C ILE A 128 -16.11 -8.83 -10.82
N TYR A 129 -16.78 -7.77 -11.28
CA TYR A 129 -17.02 -6.57 -10.48
C TYR A 129 -17.64 -6.86 -9.09
N PRO A 130 -18.68 -7.72 -8.97
CA PRO A 130 -19.28 -8.03 -7.67
C PRO A 130 -18.28 -8.62 -6.66
N GLU A 131 -17.41 -9.53 -7.11
CA GLU A 131 -16.38 -10.11 -6.26
C GLU A 131 -15.36 -9.07 -5.80
N LEU A 132 -14.98 -8.13 -6.66
CA LEU A 132 -14.03 -7.07 -6.32
C LEU A 132 -14.66 -6.00 -5.43
N GLU A 133 -15.96 -5.71 -5.58
CA GLU A 133 -16.71 -4.81 -4.71
C GLU A 133 -16.80 -5.37 -3.28
N GLU A 134 -17.06 -6.68 -3.13
CA GLU A 134 -17.06 -7.35 -1.83
C GLU A 134 -15.72 -7.17 -1.10
N PHE A 135 -14.59 -7.21 -1.84
CA PHE A 135 -13.27 -6.93 -1.24
C PHE A 135 -13.10 -5.50 -0.77
N ALA A 136 -13.65 -4.52 -1.49
CA ALA A 136 -13.61 -3.14 -1.07
C ALA A 136 -14.40 -2.95 0.24
N LYS A 137 -15.57 -3.59 0.36
CA LYS A 137 -16.40 -3.59 1.57
C LYS A 137 -15.70 -4.27 2.75
N ILE A 138 -15.14 -5.48 2.57
CA ILE A 138 -14.38 -6.19 3.61
C ILE A 138 -13.17 -5.37 4.07
N ARG A 139 -12.51 -4.66 3.16
CA ARG A 139 -11.39 -3.77 3.50
C ARG A 139 -11.83 -2.59 4.35
N GLU A 140 -12.98 -1.96 4.03
CA GLU A 140 -13.54 -0.87 4.83
C GLU A 140 -13.94 -1.35 6.23
N GLU A 141 -14.62 -2.48 6.35
CA GLU A 141 -14.99 -3.07 7.63
C GLU A 141 -13.78 -3.44 8.48
N SER A 142 -12.77 -4.08 7.88
CA SER A 142 -11.50 -4.39 8.55
C SER A 142 -10.78 -3.14 9.04
N ASN A 143 -10.80 -2.05 8.28
CA ASN A 143 -10.23 -0.77 8.69
C ASN A 143 -11.05 -0.11 9.81
N LYS A 144 -12.38 -0.15 9.73
CA LYS A 144 -13.27 0.34 10.80
C LYS A 144 -13.05 -0.43 12.10
N LEU A 145 -12.94 -1.77 12.05
CA LEU A 145 -12.64 -2.60 13.22
C LEU A 145 -11.27 -2.28 13.85
N LYS A 146 -10.25 -2.02 13.03
CA LYS A 146 -8.92 -1.58 13.53
C LYS A 146 -8.98 -0.21 14.19
N LEU A 147 -9.76 0.73 13.63
CA LEU A 147 -9.96 2.05 14.21
C LEU A 147 -10.71 1.96 15.54
N VAL A 148 -11.75 1.12 15.63
CA VAL A 148 -12.51 0.87 16.87
C VAL A 148 -11.62 0.23 17.94
N LYS A 149 -10.78 -0.77 17.58
CA LYS A 149 -9.79 -1.33 18.51
C LYS A 149 -8.81 -0.28 19.02
N LYS A 150 -8.27 0.53 18.11
CA LYS A 150 -7.34 1.60 18.47
C LYS A 150 -7.97 2.72 19.30
N ALA A 151 -9.26 3.01 19.09
CA ALA A 151 -10.02 3.95 19.91
C ALA A 151 -10.25 3.37 21.31
N LYS A 152 -10.64 2.09 21.41
CA LYS A 152 -10.78 1.40 22.70
C LYS A 152 -9.46 1.30 23.48
N GLU A 153 -8.33 1.07 22.79
CA GLU A 153 -7.01 1.10 23.42
C GLU A 153 -6.64 2.50 23.92
N LYS A 154 -7.06 3.57 23.22
CA LYS A 154 -6.89 4.96 23.68
C LYS A 154 -7.83 5.35 24.82
N GLU A 155 -9.06 4.84 24.86
CA GLU A 155 -9.98 5.03 25.98
C GLU A 155 -9.52 4.35 27.27
N LEU A 156 -8.68 3.32 27.14
CA LEU A 156 -8.08 2.58 28.27
C LEU A 156 -6.83 3.26 28.84
N SER A 157 -6.32 4.32 28.21
CA SER A 157 -5.20 5.11 28.71
C SER A 157 -5.68 6.47 29.22
N ARG A 158 -5.66 6.68 30.53
CA ARG A 158 -5.99 7.97 31.18
C ARG A 158 -4.81 8.40 32.04
N GLU A 159 -4.54 9.69 32.06
CA GLU A 159 -3.62 10.25 33.07
C GLU A 159 -4.26 10.11 34.45
N GLY A 160 -3.50 9.59 35.38
CA GLY A 160 -3.96 9.38 36.75
C GLY A 160 -2.88 8.83 37.63
N ILE A 161 -3.24 8.47 38.87
CA ILE A 161 -2.34 7.89 39.86
C ILE A 161 -2.38 6.36 39.69
N CYS A 162 -1.21 5.77 39.46
CA CYS A 162 -1.08 4.30 39.36
C CYS A 162 -1.52 3.64 40.65
N GLU A 163 -2.42 2.68 40.58
CA GLU A 163 -2.95 1.95 41.75
C GLU A 163 -1.89 1.05 42.38
N GLU A 164 -0.80 0.75 41.69
CA GLU A 164 0.26 -0.12 42.19
C GLU A 164 1.45 0.66 42.79
N CYS A 165 1.96 1.66 42.07
CA CYS A 165 3.17 2.42 42.50
C CYS A 165 2.87 3.85 42.98
N GLY A 166 1.67 4.40 42.81
CA GLY A 166 1.27 5.72 43.25
C GLY A 166 1.80 6.88 42.42
N HIS A 167 2.54 6.64 41.33
CA HIS A 167 3.01 7.70 40.43
C HIS A 167 1.91 8.21 39.53
N GLN A 168 1.98 9.50 39.22
CA GLN A 168 1.04 10.11 38.26
C GLN A 168 1.62 9.97 36.85
N GLU A 169 0.98 9.09 36.07
CA GLU A 169 1.39 8.79 34.70
C GLU A 169 0.18 8.38 33.86
N ILE A 170 0.44 8.01 32.59
CA ILE A 170 -0.58 7.40 31.73
C ILE A 170 -0.87 6.00 32.25
N LEU A 171 -2.13 5.73 32.60
CA LEU A 171 -2.57 4.47 33.16
C LEU A 171 -3.21 3.58 32.11
N TYR A 172 -2.96 2.28 32.26
CA TYR A 172 -3.53 1.21 31.45
C TYR A 172 -4.40 0.32 32.34
N LYS A 173 -5.54 -0.10 31.83
CA LYS A 173 -6.40 -1.03 32.59
C LYS A 173 -5.92 -2.47 32.37
N VAL A 174 -5.33 -3.06 33.39
CA VAL A 174 -4.84 -4.45 33.41
C VAL A 174 -5.53 -5.19 34.56
N ASN A 175 -6.24 -6.27 34.26
CA ASN A 175 -6.96 -7.09 35.25
C ASN A 175 -7.91 -6.29 36.18
N GLY A 176 -8.46 -5.19 35.66
CA GLY A 176 -9.37 -4.34 36.43
C GLY A 176 -8.74 -3.17 37.16
N MET A 177 -7.40 -3.15 37.32
CA MET A 177 -6.63 -2.06 37.95
C MET A 177 -6.10 -1.06 36.91
N LEU A 178 -5.92 0.17 37.33
CA LEU A 178 -5.30 1.23 36.52
C LEU A 178 -3.83 1.37 36.91
N ILE A 179 -2.94 0.82 36.13
CA ILE A 179 -1.51 0.79 36.38
C ILE A 179 -0.71 1.48 35.29
N CYS A 180 0.45 2.08 35.65
CA CYS A 180 1.35 2.74 34.70
C CYS A 180 2.12 1.71 33.84
N GLU A 181 2.82 2.21 32.81
CA GLU A 181 3.59 1.35 31.90
C GLU A 181 4.67 0.55 32.63
N SER A 182 5.33 1.16 33.63
CA SER A 182 6.39 0.53 34.43
C SER A 182 5.90 -0.60 35.36
N CYS A 183 4.62 -0.64 35.71
CA CYS A 183 4.00 -1.68 36.52
C CYS A 183 3.23 -2.71 35.71
N ARG A 184 3.26 -2.59 34.37
CA ARG A 184 2.53 -3.46 33.45
C ARG A 184 3.30 -4.73 33.05
N ASP A 185 4.61 -4.75 33.22
CA ASP A 185 5.51 -5.87 32.84
C ASP A 185 5.44 -7.04 33.81
#